data_eab68b6cd3d31251ccb130ed1ff7556e
#
_entry.id   eab68b6cd3d31251ccb130ed1ff7556e
#
_cell.length_a   1.000
_cell.length_b   1.000
_cell.length_c   1.000
_cell.angle_alpha   90.00
_cell.angle_beta   90.00
_cell.angle_gamma   90.00
#
_symmetry.space_group_name_H-M   'P 1'
#
loop_
_entity.id
_entity.type
_entity.pdbx_description
1 polymer ?
#
loop_
_entity_poly.entity_id
_entity_poly.type
_entity_poly.pdbx_seq_one_letter_code
_entity_poly.pdbx_strand_id
1 'polypeptide(L)'
;IERDAIMRNWFSQKSPRRVDEKILPVHVRKRITHFAKQNRQLIVLQIPSDFGMIFEAVIVGDEYPCFVSGAAATIDKAYVGSTILKSVQEAEYNLLLALRYPDMAPIDPSGVSTPADHGKVYYFKENADKLHWLWKNATSEGYIQESMVVENLNWFYNEHLQLVTVDLSDKKSDIRIVRVFSPWLMPINFGFDSAHYTHPVIQHSVGVDPDSLRMPHYFA
;
A
#
# COMPACT_ATOMS: atom_id res chain seq x y z
N ILE A 1 -3.02 -7.56 6.36
CA ILE A 1 -3.55 -6.25 6.84
C ILE A 1 -3.15 -5.14 5.87
N GLU A 2 -1.86 -4.96 5.58
CA GLU A 2 -1.35 -3.93 4.68
C GLU A 2 -1.99 -4.01 3.28
N ARG A 3 -1.89 -5.17 2.64
CA ARG A 3 -2.44 -5.41 1.30
C ARG A 3 -3.96 -5.28 1.26
N ASP A 4 -4.65 -5.77 2.29
CA ASP A 4 -6.10 -5.59 2.44
C ASP A 4 -6.48 -4.10 2.44
N ALA A 5 -5.81 -3.28 3.24
CA ALA A 5 -6.09 -1.85 3.32
C ALA A 5 -5.85 -1.14 1.98
N ILE A 6 -4.74 -1.43 1.32
CA ILE A 6 -4.41 -0.83 0.01
C ILE A 6 -5.43 -1.24 -1.05
N MET A 7 -5.82 -2.52 -1.09
CA MET A 7 -6.81 -2.99 -2.06
C MET A 7 -8.20 -2.40 -1.81
N ARG A 8 -8.63 -2.26 -0.55
CA ARG A 8 -9.87 -1.56 -0.20
C ARG A 8 -9.82 -0.09 -0.61
N ASN A 9 -8.68 0.57 -0.37
CA ASN A 9 -8.47 1.95 -0.78
C ASN A 9 -8.46 2.08 -2.30
N TRP A 10 -7.83 1.15 -3.02
CA TRP A 10 -7.85 1.10 -4.48
C TRP A 10 -9.27 1.03 -5.03
N PHE A 11 -10.10 0.09 -4.55
CA PHE A 11 -11.46 -0.08 -5.06
C PHE A 11 -12.36 1.09 -4.73
N SER A 12 -12.22 1.70 -3.56
CA SER A 12 -13.04 2.85 -3.18
C SER A 12 -12.57 4.17 -3.75
N GLN A 13 -11.32 4.26 -4.20
CA GLN A 13 -10.62 5.48 -4.63
C GLN A 13 -10.82 6.68 -3.69
N LYS A 14 -11.02 6.40 -2.41
CA LYS A 14 -11.10 7.44 -1.38
C LYS A 14 -9.70 7.94 -1.07
N SER A 15 -9.51 9.25 -1.17
CA SER A 15 -8.22 9.86 -0.82
C SER A 15 -7.84 9.53 0.61
N PRO A 16 -6.65 8.94 0.84
CA PRO A 16 -6.14 8.70 2.18
C PRO A 16 -5.76 10.01 2.87
N ARG A 17 -5.32 9.93 4.11
CA ARG A 17 -4.83 11.09 4.84
C ARG A 17 -3.34 11.28 4.59
N ARG A 18 -2.92 12.51 4.32
CA ARG A 18 -1.51 12.86 4.28
C ARG A 18 -1.01 13.06 5.71
N VAL A 19 0.08 12.39 6.07
CA VAL A 19 0.74 12.59 7.36
C VAL A 19 1.48 13.93 7.33
N ASP A 20 1.22 14.79 8.34
CA ASP A 20 1.90 16.10 8.44
C ASP A 20 3.41 15.89 8.62
N GLU A 21 4.21 16.60 7.83
CA GLU A 21 5.67 16.51 7.87
C GLU A 21 6.25 16.80 9.26
N LYS A 22 5.57 17.66 10.07
CA LYS A 22 6.03 18.01 11.41
C LYS A 22 6.06 16.83 12.37
N ILE A 23 5.17 15.84 12.18
CA ILE A 23 5.10 14.64 13.04
C ILE A 23 5.90 13.47 12.50
N LEU A 24 6.43 13.58 11.26
CA LEU A 24 7.25 12.55 10.67
C LEU A 24 8.61 12.40 11.38
N PRO A 25 9.17 11.18 11.44
CA PRO A 25 10.53 10.97 11.94
C PRO A 25 11.54 11.85 11.21
N VAL A 26 12.56 12.31 11.94
CA VAL A 26 13.59 13.21 11.38
C VAL A 26 14.27 12.66 10.14
N HIS A 27 14.48 11.35 10.10
CA HIS A 27 15.09 10.69 8.94
C HIS A 27 14.20 10.76 7.69
N VAL A 28 12.88 10.65 7.85
CA VAL A 28 11.91 10.79 6.76
C VAL A 28 11.87 12.22 6.26
N ARG A 29 11.83 13.22 7.16
CA ARG A 29 11.89 14.64 6.77
C ARG A 29 13.14 15.00 5.96
N LYS A 30 14.29 14.42 6.32
CA LYS A 30 15.52 14.60 5.53
C LYS A 30 15.38 14.02 4.12
N ARG A 31 14.69 12.90 3.96
CA ARG A 31 14.40 12.29 2.64
C ARG A 31 13.46 13.15 1.81
N ILE A 32 12.41 13.71 2.41
CA ILE A 32 11.51 14.66 1.73
C ILE A 32 12.33 15.82 1.14
N THR A 33 13.20 16.42 1.95
CA THR A 33 14.09 17.51 1.48
C THR A 33 15.05 17.04 0.37
N HIS A 34 15.54 15.80 0.45
CA HIS A 34 16.42 15.24 -0.55
C HIS A 34 15.70 15.04 -1.90
N PHE A 35 14.50 14.45 -1.89
CA PHE A 35 13.71 14.26 -3.10
C PHE A 35 13.25 15.57 -3.73
N ALA A 36 12.90 16.57 -2.92
CA ALA A 36 12.55 17.90 -3.44
C ALA A 36 13.68 18.54 -4.26
N LYS A 37 14.96 18.31 -3.89
CA LYS A 37 16.12 18.75 -4.69
C LYS A 37 16.28 18.02 -6.01
N GLN A 38 15.62 16.90 -6.17
CA GLN A 38 15.61 16.07 -7.39
C GLN A 38 14.31 16.26 -8.21
N ASN A 39 13.56 17.33 -7.95
CA ASN A 39 12.25 17.59 -8.56
C ASN A 39 11.23 16.43 -8.35
N ARG A 40 11.34 15.73 -7.21
CA ARG A 40 10.43 14.68 -6.78
C ARG A 40 9.77 15.04 -5.46
N GLN A 41 8.58 14.54 -5.23
CA GLN A 41 7.90 14.68 -3.95
C GLN A 41 7.83 13.30 -3.28
N LEU A 42 8.30 13.23 -2.04
CA LEU A 42 8.03 12.09 -1.15
C LEU A 42 6.86 12.48 -0.24
N ILE A 43 5.80 11.73 -0.32
CA ILE A 43 4.57 11.95 0.45
C ILE A 43 4.30 10.70 1.28
N VAL A 44 4.01 10.87 2.56
CA VAL A 44 3.58 9.77 3.44
C VAL A 44 2.08 9.87 3.64
N LEU A 45 1.38 8.80 3.36
CA LEU A 45 -0.06 8.64 3.47
C LEU A 45 -0.38 7.65 4.58
N GLN A 46 -1.46 7.90 5.31
CA GLN A 46 -2.08 6.91 6.17
C GLN A 46 -3.31 6.37 5.46
N ILE A 47 -3.29 5.08 5.16
CA ILE A 47 -4.38 4.38 4.50
C ILE A 47 -5.41 3.97 5.57
N PRO A 48 -6.71 4.25 5.39
CA PRO A 48 -7.74 3.81 6.32
C PRO A 48 -7.76 2.28 6.45
N SER A 49 -7.79 1.79 7.69
CA SER A 49 -7.87 0.36 7.99
C SER A 49 -8.48 0.14 9.37
N ASP A 50 -9.31 -0.89 9.49
CA ASP A 50 -9.87 -1.35 10.76
C ASP A 50 -8.89 -2.24 11.55
N PHE A 51 -7.83 -2.71 10.89
CA PHE A 51 -6.97 -3.80 11.40
C PHE A 51 -5.57 -3.36 11.80
N GLY A 52 -5.26 -2.07 11.65
CA GLY A 52 -3.94 -1.57 11.99
C GLY A 52 -3.68 -0.18 11.43
N MET A 53 -2.54 0.37 11.73
CA MET A 53 -2.04 1.62 11.16
C MET A 53 -1.21 1.29 9.92
N ILE A 54 -1.70 1.69 8.77
CA ILE A 54 -1.09 1.41 7.48
C ILE A 54 -0.50 2.71 6.93
N PHE A 55 0.77 2.67 6.60
CA PHE A 55 1.46 3.82 6.00
C PHE A 55 1.94 3.44 4.61
N GLU A 56 1.66 4.31 3.68
CA GLU A 56 2.17 4.22 2.33
C GLU A 56 3.02 5.45 2.04
N ALA A 57 4.22 5.24 1.54
CA ALA A 57 5.06 6.28 1.01
C ALA A 57 4.96 6.27 -0.51
N VAL A 58 4.68 7.42 -1.11
CA VAL A 58 4.69 7.59 -2.56
C VAL A 58 5.78 8.57 -2.94
N ILE A 59 6.54 8.26 -3.98
CA ILE A 59 7.52 9.15 -4.60
C ILE A 59 7.00 9.48 -6.00
N VAL A 60 6.70 10.75 -6.22
CA VAL A 60 6.13 11.24 -7.48
C VAL A 60 7.01 12.32 -8.10
N GLY A 61 6.99 12.39 -9.43
CA GLY A 61 7.73 13.38 -10.20
C GLY A 61 7.28 13.42 -11.65
N ASP A 62 7.82 14.37 -12.42
CA ASP A 62 7.49 14.51 -13.84
C ASP A 62 8.37 13.64 -14.76
N GLU A 63 9.50 13.13 -14.23
CA GLU A 63 10.43 12.28 -14.95
C GLU A 63 10.28 10.82 -14.54
N TYR A 64 10.61 9.92 -15.49
CA TYR A 64 10.57 8.47 -15.27
C TYR A 64 11.44 8.03 -14.07
N PRO A 65 10.97 7.13 -13.23
CA PRO A 65 9.57 6.74 -13.09
C PRO A 65 8.76 7.85 -12.42
N CYS A 66 7.56 8.14 -12.95
CA CYS A 66 6.71 9.23 -12.45
C CYS A 66 6.03 8.93 -11.13
N PHE A 67 5.87 7.65 -10.80
CA PHE A 67 5.26 7.18 -9.55
C PHE A 67 5.91 5.88 -9.11
N VAL A 68 6.23 5.78 -7.84
CA VAL A 68 6.54 4.54 -7.12
C VAL A 68 5.97 4.61 -5.73
N SER A 69 5.65 3.47 -5.14
CA SER A 69 5.15 3.39 -3.76
C SER A 69 5.85 2.30 -2.96
N GLY A 70 5.64 2.35 -1.65
CA GLY A 70 6.00 1.30 -0.72
C GLY A 70 5.14 1.43 0.51
N ALA A 71 4.79 0.32 1.15
CA ALA A 71 3.89 0.32 2.28
C ALA A 71 4.41 -0.48 3.46
N ALA A 72 3.88 -0.18 4.62
CA ALA A 72 4.13 -0.94 5.83
C ALA A 72 2.97 -0.79 6.82
N ALA A 73 2.76 -1.79 7.64
CA ALA A 73 1.70 -1.84 8.63
C ALA A 73 2.24 -2.11 10.04
N THR A 74 1.53 -1.58 11.04
CA THR A 74 1.72 -1.93 12.44
C THR A 74 0.39 -1.91 13.18
N ILE A 75 0.27 -2.74 14.21
CA ILE A 75 -0.82 -2.71 15.17
C ILE A 75 -0.41 -2.02 16.47
N ASP A 76 0.87 -1.73 16.65
CA ASP A 76 1.43 -1.14 17.85
C ASP A 76 1.95 0.28 17.57
N LYS A 77 1.45 1.24 18.35
CA LYS A 77 1.84 2.65 18.28
C LYS A 77 3.33 2.90 18.49
N ALA A 78 3.99 2.06 19.30
CA ALA A 78 5.41 2.17 19.54
C ALA A 78 6.25 2.02 18.27
N TYR A 79 5.72 1.34 17.25
CA TYR A 79 6.41 1.08 15.99
C TYR A 79 6.01 1.99 14.84
N VAL A 80 5.12 2.97 15.05
CA VAL A 80 4.66 3.88 13.98
C VAL A 80 5.83 4.53 13.24
N GLY A 81 6.79 5.08 13.96
CA GLY A 81 7.94 5.76 13.34
C GLY A 81 8.80 4.81 12.48
N SER A 82 9.06 3.60 12.95
CA SER A 82 9.81 2.58 12.19
C SER A 82 8.99 2.04 11.01
N THR A 83 7.67 1.94 11.16
CA THR A 83 6.75 1.52 10.09
C THR A 83 6.72 2.55 8.96
N ILE A 84 6.60 3.84 9.28
CA ILE A 84 6.72 4.91 8.29
C ILE A 84 8.07 4.85 7.58
N LEU A 85 9.17 4.68 8.32
CA LEU A 85 10.48 4.57 7.72
C LEU A 85 10.58 3.36 6.76
N LYS A 86 9.99 2.23 7.13
CA LYS A 86 9.96 1.03 6.29
C LYS A 86 9.20 1.27 4.98
N SER A 87 8.03 1.92 5.02
CA SER A 87 7.29 2.25 3.79
C SER A 87 8.10 3.16 2.86
N VAL A 88 8.82 4.14 3.43
CA VAL A 88 9.72 5.02 2.66
C VAL A 88 10.89 4.24 2.04
N GLN A 89 11.51 3.33 2.80
CA GLN A 89 12.62 2.51 2.28
C GLN A 89 12.19 1.59 1.14
N GLU A 90 10.97 1.06 1.21
CA GLU A 90 10.42 0.24 0.13
C GLU A 90 10.15 1.07 -1.13
N ALA A 91 9.56 2.28 -0.98
CA ALA A 91 9.38 3.19 -2.11
C ALA A 91 10.73 3.61 -2.74
N GLU A 92 11.75 3.89 -1.91
CA GLU A 92 13.12 4.18 -2.38
C GLU A 92 13.72 2.98 -3.14
N TYR A 93 13.52 1.78 -2.63
CA TYR A 93 13.99 0.56 -3.30
C TYR A 93 13.32 0.37 -4.66
N ASN A 94 12.00 0.56 -4.74
CA ASN A 94 11.26 0.48 -5.99
C ASN A 94 11.69 1.56 -7.00
N LEU A 95 11.97 2.78 -6.52
CA LEU A 95 12.57 3.83 -7.36
C LEU A 95 13.93 3.41 -7.93
N LEU A 96 14.80 2.87 -7.07
CA LEU A 96 16.13 2.44 -7.50
C LEU A 96 16.05 1.29 -8.52
N LEU A 97 15.13 0.34 -8.33
CA LEU A 97 14.92 -0.74 -9.29
C LEU A 97 14.44 -0.21 -10.64
N ALA A 98 13.48 0.71 -10.64
CA ALA A 98 12.96 1.32 -11.88
C ALA A 98 14.06 2.10 -12.63
N LEU A 99 14.88 2.87 -11.91
CA LEU A 99 16.00 3.61 -12.51
C LEU A 99 17.12 2.71 -13.02
N ARG A 100 17.36 1.57 -12.36
CA ARG A 100 18.39 0.62 -12.75
C ARG A 100 17.99 -0.23 -13.96
N TYR A 101 16.71 -0.53 -14.07
CA TYR A 101 16.14 -1.38 -15.11
C TYR A 101 14.96 -0.66 -15.77
N PRO A 102 15.24 0.43 -16.52
CA PRO A 102 14.17 1.26 -17.08
C PRO A 102 13.39 0.49 -18.15
N ASP A 103 12.07 0.59 -18.07
CA ASP A 103 11.20 0.18 -19.16
C ASP A 103 11.25 1.23 -20.29
N MET A 104 11.26 0.78 -21.53
CA MET A 104 11.40 1.66 -22.68
C MET A 104 10.07 2.22 -23.18
N ALA A 105 8.96 1.65 -22.74
CA ALA A 105 7.62 2.06 -23.12
C ALA A 105 6.62 1.74 -22.01
N PRO A 106 5.48 2.46 -21.95
CA PRO A 106 4.39 2.14 -21.05
C PRO A 106 3.90 0.71 -21.24
N ILE A 107 3.61 0.03 -20.13
CA ILE A 107 2.95 -1.28 -20.16
C ILE A 107 1.47 -1.06 -20.42
N ASP A 108 0.92 -1.78 -21.38
CA ASP A 108 -0.54 -1.85 -21.57
C ASP A 108 -1.18 -2.43 -20.31
N PRO A 109 -2.11 -1.72 -19.66
CA PRO A 109 -2.81 -2.22 -18.47
C PRO A 109 -3.41 -3.63 -18.66
N SER A 110 -3.91 -3.95 -19.86
CA SER A 110 -4.49 -5.25 -20.16
C SER A 110 -3.45 -6.40 -20.20
N GLY A 111 -2.18 -6.07 -20.36
CA GLY A 111 -1.07 -7.04 -20.41
C GLY A 111 -0.46 -7.35 -19.05
N VAL A 112 -0.93 -6.71 -17.98
CA VAL A 112 -0.41 -6.93 -16.63
C VAL A 112 -0.69 -8.36 -16.16
N SER A 113 0.37 -9.10 -15.81
CA SER A 113 0.28 -10.51 -15.42
C SER A 113 1.14 -10.89 -14.22
N THR A 114 2.09 -10.06 -13.85
CA THR A 114 3.00 -10.32 -12.73
C THR A 114 2.94 -9.20 -11.68
N PRO A 115 3.37 -9.46 -10.44
CA PRO A 115 3.46 -8.42 -9.40
C PRO A 115 4.23 -7.18 -9.88
N ALA A 116 5.36 -7.37 -10.53
CA ALA A 116 6.20 -6.28 -11.00
C ALA A 116 5.51 -5.40 -12.06
N ASP A 117 4.63 -5.97 -12.88
CA ASP A 117 3.95 -5.23 -13.94
C ASP A 117 2.99 -4.18 -13.38
N HIS A 118 2.36 -4.46 -12.23
CA HIS A 118 1.43 -3.54 -11.58
C HIS A 118 2.05 -2.18 -11.28
N GLY A 119 3.22 -2.14 -10.64
CA GLY A 119 3.93 -0.90 -10.37
C GLY A 119 4.40 -0.21 -11.66
N LYS A 120 4.90 -0.98 -12.62
CA LYS A 120 5.47 -0.47 -13.88
C LYS A 120 4.45 0.28 -14.76
N VAL A 121 3.16 -0.09 -14.70
CA VAL A 121 2.09 0.66 -15.41
C VAL A 121 2.15 2.14 -15.06
N TYR A 122 2.50 2.48 -13.83
CA TYR A 122 2.48 3.84 -13.30
C TYR A 122 3.84 4.55 -13.35
N TYR A 123 4.86 3.95 -13.96
CA TYR A 123 6.15 4.61 -14.15
C TYR A 123 6.09 5.73 -15.19
N PHE A 124 5.08 5.74 -16.05
CA PHE A 124 4.89 6.75 -17.08
C PHE A 124 3.76 7.72 -16.70
N LYS A 125 3.95 8.99 -17.03
CA LYS A 125 3.11 10.10 -16.59
C LYS A 125 1.63 9.91 -16.92
N GLU A 126 1.32 9.41 -18.11
CA GLU A 126 -0.06 9.19 -18.58
C GLU A 126 -0.89 8.28 -17.67
N ASN A 127 -0.25 7.31 -17.03
CA ASN A 127 -0.89 6.43 -16.07
C ASN A 127 -0.71 6.93 -14.63
N ALA A 128 0.44 7.49 -14.27
CA ALA A 128 0.67 8.08 -12.97
C ALA A 128 -0.35 9.19 -12.64
N ASP A 129 -0.73 10.00 -13.63
CA ASP A 129 -1.72 11.05 -13.46
C ASP A 129 -3.12 10.52 -13.05
N LYS A 130 -3.44 9.26 -13.36
CA LYS A 130 -4.68 8.60 -12.93
C LYS A 130 -4.70 8.29 -11.42
N LEU A 131 -3.54 8.31 -10.77
CA LEU A 131 -3.41 8.11 -9.31
C LEU A 131 -3.48 9.41 -8.50
N HIS A 132 -3.78 10.56 -9.12
CA HIS A 132 -3.82 11.84 -8.42
C HIS A 132 -4.78 11.87 -7.22
N TRP A 133 -5.86 11.08 -7.27
CA TRP A 133 -6.79 10.93 -6.14
C TRP A 133 -6.08 10.45 -4.86
N LEU A 134 -5.00 9.66 -5.00
CA LEU A 134 -4.27 9.10 -3.88
C LEU A 134 -3.58 10.17 -3.01
N TRP A 135 -3.06 11.24 -3.61
CA TRP A 135 -2.28 12.24 -2.85
C TRP A 135 -2.69 13.70 -3.04
N LYS A 136 -3.29 14.10 -4.17
CA LYS A 136 -3.63 15.51 -4.40
C LYS A 136 -4.76 16.01 -3.51
N ASN A 137 -5.73 15.17 -3.24
CA ASN A 137 -6.88 15.49 -2.41
C ASN A 137 -6.71 15.04 -0.95
N ALA A 138 -5.56 14.46 -0.63
CA ALA A 138 -5.27 14.00 0.71
C ALA A 138 -5.18 15.19 1.68
N THR A 139 -6.06 15.19 2.68
CA THR A 139 -6.03 16.22 3.73
C THR A 139 -4.84 15.98 4.65
N SER A 140 -4.11 17.04 5.01
CA SER A 140 -3.07 16.95 6.02
C SER A 140 -3.69 17.15 7.40
N GLU A 141 -3.52 16.16 8.26
CA GLU A 141 -3.93 16.25 9.66
C GLU A 141 -2.69 16.20 10.56
N GLY A 142 -2.70 17.00 11.61
CA GLY A 142 -1.58 17.11 12.55
C GLY A 142 -1.38 15.90 13.47
N TYR A 143 -2.12 14.80 13.25
CA TYR A 143 -1.99 13.57 14.05
C TYR A 143 -2.18 12.33 13.17
N ILE A 144 -1.59 11.23 13.63
CA ILE A 144 -1.79 9.91 13.05
C ILE A 144 -3.08 9.34 13.65
N GLN A 145 -4.05 9.02 12.78
CA GLN A 145 -5.25 8.35 13.25
C GLN A 145 -4.88 6.96 13.75
N GLU A 146 -5.23 6.70 14.98
CA GLU A 146 -5.11 5.37 15.53
C GLU A 146 -6.22 4.48 14.95
N SER A 147 -5.87 3.32 14.44
CA SER A 147 -6.84 2.25 14.26
C SER A 147 -7.39 1.88 15.64
N MET A 148 -8.61 1.40 15.72
CA MET A 148 -9.15 0.91 16.99
C MET A 148 -8.11 0.02 17.66
N VAL A 149 -7.65 0.43 18.84
CA VAL A 149 -6.79 -0.41 19.68
C VAL A 149 -7.66 -1.56 20.14
N VAL A 150 -7.45 -2.69 19.55
CA VAL A 150 -8.16 -3.89 19.97
C VAL A 150 -7.54 -4.35 21.27
N GLU A 151 -8.22 -4.09 22.38
CA GLU A 151 -7.76 -4.46 23.73
C GLU A 151 -7.50 -5.97 23.85
N ASN A 152 -8.22 -6.76 23.06
CA ASN A 152 -8.02 -8.20 22.98
C ASN A 152 -7.77 -8.64 21.54
N LEU A 153 -6.51 -8.64 21.14
CA LEU A 153 -6.08 -9.06 19.80
C LEU A 153 -6.52 -10.49 19.46
N ASN A 154 -6.47 -11.42 20.43
CA ASN A 154 -6.86 -12.80 20.17
C ASN A 154 -8.34 -12.93 19.85
N TRP A 155 -9.21 -12.24 20.59
CA TRP A 155 -10.64 -12.19 20.28
C TRP A 155 -10.89 -11.59 18.92
N PHE A 156 -10.26 -10.44 18.63
CA PHE A 156 -10.42 -9.75 17.36
C PHE A 156 -10.04 -10.63 16.17
N TYR A 157 -8.87 -11.28 16.24
CA TYR A 157 -8.42 -12.13 15.15
C TYR A 157 -9.26 -13.39 14.99
N ASN A 158 -9.72 -13.99 16.06
CA ASN A 158 -10.50 -15.22 16.00
C ASN A 158 -11.96 -14.96 15.63
N GLU A 159 -12.59 -13.97 16.24
CA GLU A 159 -14.03 -13.72 16.09
C GLU A 159 -14.36 -12.84 14.86
N HIS A 160 -13.54 -11.83 14.59
CA HIS A 160 -13.78 -10.93 13.47
C HIS A 160 -13.10 -11.37 12.16
N LEU A 161 -11.85 -11.80 12.23
CA LEU A 161 -11.10 -12.17 11.02
C LEU A 161 -11.23 -13.65 10.65
N GLN A 162 -11.75 -14.47 11.55
CA GLN A 162 -11.90 -15.92 11.34
C GLN A 162 -10.60 -16.53 10.79
N LEU A 163 -9.50 -16.31 11.50
CA LEU A 163 -8.19 -16.75 11.05
C LEU A 163 -8.09 -18.28 11.04
N VAL A 164 -7.72 -18.82 9.90
CA VAL A 164 -7.31 -20.21 9.77
C VAL A 164 -5.79 -20.26 9.68
N THR A 165 -5.17 -20.99 10.58
CA THR A 165 -3.71 -21.14 10.61
C THR A 165 -3.31 -22.54 10.18
N VAL A 166 -2.28 -22.62 9.35
CA VAL A 166 -1.66 -23.89 8.93
C VAL A 166 -0.19 -23.84 9.36
N ASP A 167 0.19 -24.78 10.24
CA ASP A 167 1.58 -24.95 10.63
C ASP A 167 2.31 -25.76 9.53
N LEU A 168 3.27 -25.12 8.89
CA LEU A 168 4.12 -25.67 7.84
C LEU A 168 5.53 -25.96 8.36
N SER A 169 5.75 -25.89 9.68
CA SER A 169 7.05 -26.08 10.30
C SER A 169 7.58 -27.51 10.08
N ASP A 170 8.84 -27.63 9.71
CA ASP A 170 9.54 -28.91 9.77
C ASP A 170 9.84 -29.27 11.22
N LYS A 171 9.41 -30.46 11.65
CA LYS A 171 9.66 -30.98 13.01
C LYS A 171 11.15 -31.13 13.36
N LYS A 172 12.01 -31.15 12.34
CA LYS A 172 13.48 -31.29 12.48
C LYS A 172 14.20 -29.93 12.52
N SER A 173 13.48 -28.84 12.36
CA SER A 173 14.02 -27.48 12.33
C SER A 173 13.49 -26.68 13.52
N ASP A 174 14.33 -25.80 14.06
CA ASP A 174 13.93 -24.80 15.05
C ASP A 174 13.13 -23.64 14.43
N ILE A 175 13.01 -23.61 13.09
CA ILE A 175 12.25 -22.60 12.37
C ILE A 175 10.78 -22.97 12.36
N ARG A 176 9.93 -22.02 12.80
CA ARG A 176 8.48 -22.14 12.74
C ARG A 176 7.95 -21.36 11.54
N ILE A 177 7.17 -22.05 10.72
CA ILE A 177 6.53 -21.48 9.54
C ILE A 177 5.02 -21.66 9.69
N VAL A 178 4.30 -20.55 9.74
CA VAL A 178 2.85 -20.56 9.84
C VAL A 178 2.26 -19.79 8.66
N ARG A 179 1.28 -20.39 8.00
CA ARG A 179 0.47 -19.72 6.99
C ARG A 179 -0.90 -19.39 7.58
N VAL A 180 -1.33 -18.15 7.38
CA VAL A 180 -2.59 -17.64 7.92
C VAL A 180 -3.50 -17.24 6.77
N PHE A 181 -4.76 -17.60 6.87
CA PHE A 181 -5.82 -17.24 5.93
C PHE A 181 -6.97 -16.55 6.68
N SER A 182 -7.62 -15.61 6.02
CA SER A 182 -8.86 -15.02 6.48
C SER A 182 -9.78 -14.76 5.28
N PRO A 183 -11.07 -15.14 5.37
CA PRO A 183 -12.04 -14.82 4.31
C PRO A 183 -12.43 -13.32 4.30
N TRP A 184 -12.09 -12.59 5.36
CA TRP A 184 -12.45 -11.18 5.53
C TRP A 184 -11.34 -10.22 5.14
N LEU A 185 -10.15 -10.72 4.86
CA LEU A 185 -9.05 -9.92 4.31
C LEU A 185 -9.08 -10.00 2.80
N MET A 186 -8.95 -8.83 2.18
CA MET A 186 -8.90 -8.73 0.74
C MET A 186 -7.55 -9.19 0.23
N PRO A 187 -7.46 -10.20 -0.62
CA PRO A 187 -6.20 -10.62 -1.21
C PRO A 187 -5.74 -9.58 -2.22
N ILE A 188 -4.42 -9.43 -2.35
CA ILE A 188 -3.85 -8.77 -3.51
C ILE A 188 -3.92 -9.73 -4.70
N ASN A 189 -4.32 -9.23 -5.85
CA ASN A 189 -4.33 -10.00 -7.09
C ASN A 189 -3.34 -9.47 -8.10
N PHE A 190 -2.70 -10.37 -8.79
CA PHE A 190 -1.76 -10.06 -9.85
C PHE A 190 -2.36 -10.50 -11.20
N GLY A 191 -2.64 -9.53 -12.01
CA GLY A 191 -3.30 -9.67 -13.30
C GLY A 191 -4.48 -8.71 -13.42
N PHE A 192 -4.81 -8.38 -14.64
CA PHE A 192 -5.97 -7.54 -14.97
C PHE A 192 -7.20 -8.43 -15.16
N ASP A 193 -7.60 -9.15 -14.11
CA ASP A 193 -8.77 -10.03 -14.15
C ASP A 193 -9.85 -9.58 -13.19
N SER A 194 -11.07 -9.58 -13.67
CA SER A 194 -12.28 -9.14 -12.98
C SER A 194 -12.74 -10.03 -11.83
N ALA A 195 -12.09 -11.19 -11.59
CA ALA A 195 -12.53 -12.17 -10.59
C ALA A 195 -12.64 -11.61 -9.16
N HIS A 196 -11.97 -10.51 -8.85
CA HIS A 196 -11.99 -9.91 -7.51
C HIS A 196 -13.16 -9.01 -7.24
N TYR A 197 -13.85 -8.53 -8.26
CA TYR A 197 -15.04 -7.70 -8.07
C TYR A 197 -16.19 -8.43 -7.39
N THR A 198 -16.12 -9.75 -7.38
CA THR A 198 -17.11 -10.61 -6.69
C THR A 198 -16.73 -10.93 -5.25
N HIS A 199 -15.58 -10.44 -4.75
CA HIS A 199 -15.18 -10.70 -3.37
C HIS A 199 -16.18 -10.07 -2.39
N PRO A 200 -16.69 -10.81 -1.39
CA PRO A 200 -17.73 -10.31 -0.48
C PRO A 200 -17.37 -8.99 0.21
N VAL A 201 -16.10 -8.80 0.54
CA VAL A 201 -15.59 -7.57 1.16
C VAL A 201 -15.80 -6.36 0.26
N ILE A 202 -15.61 -6.49 -1.06
CA ILE A 202 -15.84 -5.41 -2.02
C ILE A 202 -17.32 -5.11 -2.12
N GLN A 203 -18.13 -6.16 -2.30
CA GLN A 203 -19.56 -6.00 -2.53
C GLN A 203 -20.31 -5.42 -1.33
N HIS A 204 -19.87 -5.72 -0.10
CA HIS A 204 -20.63 -5.41 1.10
C HIS A 204 -20.06 -4.29 1.97
N SER A 205 -18.79 -3.94 1.84
CA SER A 205 -18.18 -3.02 2.80
C SER A 205 -17.39 -1.84 2.24
N VAL A 206 -16.98 -1.88 0.98
CA VAL A 206 -16.04 -0.88 0.46
C VAL A 206 -16.69 0.09 -0.51
N GLY A 207 -17.67 -0.37 -1.28
CA GLY A 207 -18.09 0.33 -2.48
C GLY A 207 -16.99 0.32 -3.56
N VAL A 208 -17.39 0.22 -4.81
CA VAL A 208 -16.45 0.17 -5.94
C VAL A 208 -16.60 1.44 -6.75
N ASP A 209 -15.50 2.17 -6.90
CA ASP A 209 -15.44 3.25 -7.88
C ASP A 209 -15.27 2.63 -9.28
N PRO A 210 -16.13 2.97 -10.27
CA PRO A 210 -16.03 2.41 -11.61
C PRO A 210 -14.69 2.61 -12.28
N ASP A 211 -13.96 3.67 -11.95
CA ASP A 211 -12.65 3.95 -12.54
C ASP A 211 -11.55 3.00 -12.01
N SER A 212 -11.72 2.46 -10.79
CA SER A 212 -10.83 1.42 -10.26
C SER A 212 -10.86 0.13 -11.08
N LEU A 213 -11.95 -0.10 -11.84
CA LEU A 213 -12.13 -1.29 -12.65
C LEU A 213 -11.42 -1.23 -14.01
N ARG A 214 -10.93 -0.04 -14.38
CA ARG A 214 -10.34 0.20 -15.71
C ARG A 214 -8.82 0.09 -15.72
N MET A 215 -8.22 -0.01 -14.57
CA MET A 215 -6.77 -0.02 -14.41
C MET A 215 -6.36 -1.10 -13.40
N PRO A 216 -5.22 -1.76 -13.57
CA PRO A 216 -4.66 -2.60 -12.51
C PRO A 216 -4.28 -1.74 -11.31
N HIS A 217 -4.36 -2.30 -10.10
CA HIS A 217 -3.90 -1.58 -8.91
C HIS A 217 -2.39 -1.28 -9.01
N TYR A 218 -1.96 -0.22 -8.33
CA TYR A 218 -0.59 0.28 -8.43
C TYR A 218 0.41 -0.41 -7.48
N PHE A 219 -0.06 -1.22 -6.56
CA PHE A 219 0.75 -1.84 -5.52
C PHE A 219 1.21 -3.24 -5.93
N ALA A 220 2.49 -3.57 -5.70
CA ALA A 220 3.11 -4.84 -6.08
C ALA A 220 3.66 -5.62 -4.87
#